data_1b3d7cad01809ca7120ba7a4bb628e72
#
_entry.id   1b3d7cad01809ca7120ba7a4bb628e72
#
_cell.length_a   1.000
_cell.length_b   1.000
_cell.length_c   1.000
_cell.angle_alpha   90.00
_cell.angle_beta   90.00
_cell.angle_gamma   90.00
#
_symmetry.space_group_name_H-M   'P 1'
#
loop_
_entity.id
_entity.type
_entity.pdbx_description
1 polymer ?
#
loop_
_entity_poly.entity_id
_entity_poly.type
_entity_poly.pdbx_seq_one_letter_code
_entity_poly.pdbx_strand_id
1 'polypeptide(L)'
;MKAASPFFLLPFILVYSSVAKDWPQWRGMNRDGVTHGEKGLANLPDKPRILWQVSVGKGQGGLIIADGKIVMLHETMVKGKPMETTAVIDASNGKILWETPFAESWQYSNQYGPGPRVAPMIDGDLVFVQGVKGVLACLSLTNGKLLWSKSYEKDFGAKWFGGNAPGSSGTAASRHGNNGPPVTDDKYIYAAAGGHEGASLVCLEKLTGKLIWKSGNDYAAYAGLMLGELAGVKQVVMVTAVNMKGYRAKDGRELWSVPVKTGAARNIVTPILHGDTVTVASHTVGTFQVRIRKDGGRQVAEERWRNKSVKTNITTPVLIDDHLYGLGSGSKYCDFICLNHKTGQLRWSQKGYDDYVSVIGMGNTLLVHGSRGALTLLKATPGKYTELGRIEKASQKSWNHPVYSGGVLYVKDGLRDGGNKLTAIQLQ
;
A
#
# COMPACT_ATOMS: atom_id res chain seq x y z
N MET A 1 40.18 62.82 4.40
CA MET A 1 39.81 61.90 3.30
C MET A 1 39.58 60.52 3.92
N LYS A 2 38.36 60.09 4.08
CA LYS A 2 38.01 58.78 4.62
C LYS A 2 37.72 57.84 3.45
N ALA A 3 38.49 56.75 3.37
CA ALA A 3 38.30 55.74 2.32
C ALA A 3 37.07 54.86 2.66
N ALA A 4 36.18 54.73 1.71
CA ALA A 4 35.01 53.85 1.80
C ALA A 4 35.43 52.45 1.33
N SER A 5 35.26 51.45 2.18
CA SER A 5 35.38 50.02 1.81
C SER A 5 34.20 49.53 0.96
N PRO A 6 34.43 48.80 -0.11
CA PRO A 6 33.33 48.19 -0.86
C PRO A 6 32.82 46.96 -0.16
N PHE A 7 31.50 46.95 0.13
CA PHE A 7 30.80 45.76 0.56
C PHE A 7 30.59 44.81 -0.64
N PHE A 8 31.23 43.66 -0.65
CA PHE A 8 30.97 42.58 -1.60
C PHE A 8 29.72 41.81 -1.12
N LEU A 9 28.62 41.98 -1.77
CA LEU A 9 27.44 41.13 -1.66
C LEU A 9 27.73 39.80 -2.41
N LEU A 10 28.00 38.74 -1.70
CA LEU A 10 27.99 37.37 -2.24
C LEU A 10 26.56 36.99 -2.59
N PRO A 11 26.27 36.54 -3.83
CA PRO A 11 24.94 36.02 -4.14
C PRO A 11 24.69 34.72 -3.37
N PHE A 12 23.65 34.71 -2.56
CA PHE A 12 23.12 33.48 -1.96
C PHE A 12 22.52 32.66 -3.10
N ILE A 13 23.26 31.66 -3.58
CA ILE A 13 22.72 30.65 -4.49
C ILE A 13 21.82 29.76 -3.63
N LEU A 14 20.50 30.00 -3.70
CA LEU A 14 19.50 29.05 -3.24
C LEU A 14 19.63 27.81 -4.12
N VAL A 15 20.35 26.82 -3.63
CA VAL A 15 20.32 25.46 -4.17
C VAL A 15 18.93 24.94 -3.83
N TYR A 16 18.00 25.05 -4.75
CA TYR A 16 16.77 24.25 -4.73
C TYR A 16 17.22 22.79 -4.90
N SER A 17 17.52 22.12 -3.81
CA SER A 17 17.49 20.67 -3.80
C SER A 17 16.06 20.27 -4.18
N SER A 18 15.89 19.70 -5.36
CA SER A 18 14.67 18.99 -5.71
C SER A 18 14.55 17.85 -4.71
N VAL A 19 13.79 18.07 -3.64
CA VAL A 19 13.44 17.00 -2.70
C VAL A 19 12.75 15.93 -3.54
N ALA A 20 13.42 14.81 -3.73
CA ALA A 20 12.82 13.63 -4.34
C ALA A 20 11.52 13.38 -3.56
N LYS A 21 10.39 13.23 -4.29
CA LYS A 21 9.10 13.23 -3.63
C LYS A 21 8.88 11.90 -2.96
N ASP A 22 8.69 11.97 -1.65
CA ASP A 22 8.61 10.83 -0.78
C ASP A 22 7.37 9.96 -1.08
N TRP A 23 7.59 8.65 -0.97
CA TRP A 23 6.57 7.61 -0.99
C TRP A 23 6.68 6.81 0.31
N PRO A 24 6.34 7.40 1.48
CA PRO A 24 6.77 6.91 2.80
C PRO A 24 5.94 5.75 3.33
N GLN A 25 4.89 5.35 2.64
CA GLN A 25 3.98 4.29 3.07
C GLN A 25 3.29 3.63 1.88
N TRP A 26 2.50 2.58 2.16
CA TRP A 26 1.66 1.91 1.18
C TRP A 26 0.86 2.89 0.32
N ARG A 27 1.09 2.86 -0.99
CA ARG A 27 0.44 3.72 -1.98
C ARG A 27 0.72 5.22 -1.81
N GLY A 28 1.89 5.60 -1.29
CA GLY A 28 2.38 6.97 -1.25
C GLY A 28 1.88 7.80 -0.07
N MET A 29 2.16 9.10 -0.12
CA MET A 29 1.93 10.04 0.96
C MET A 29 0.50 9.98 1.52
N ASN A 30 -0.50 9.95 0.64
CA ASN A 30 -1.93 9.95 1.01
C ASN A 30 -2.58 8.56 0.90
N ARG A 31 -1.81 7.50 0.65
CA ARG A 31 -2.29 6.12 0.44
C ARG A 31 -3.27 5.98 -0.75
N ASP A 32 -3.24 6.89 -1.69
CA ASP A 32 -4.13 6.98 -2.85
C ASP A 32 -3.51 6.45 -4.15
N GLY A 33 -2.21 6.15 -4.14
CA GLY A 33 -1.47 5.66 -5.31
C GLY A 33 -1.04 6.79 -6.25
N VAL A 34 -1.06 8.05 -5.81
CA VAL A 34 -0.72 9.22 -6.61
C VAL A 34 0.57 9.86 -6.13
N THR A 35 1.43 10.23 -7.06
CA THR A 35 2.62 11.06 -6.78
C THR A 35 2.20 12.52 -6.70
N HIS A 36 2.06 13.03 -5.48
CA HIS A 36 1.66 14.42 -5.29
C HIS A 36 2.80 15.37 -5.63
N GLY A 37 2.53 16.28 -6.59
CA GLY A 37 3.43 17.35 -7.01
C GLY A 37 4.53 16.91 -7.99
N GLU A 38 4.58 15.68 -8.48
CA GLU A 38 5.34 15.30 -9.67
C GLU A 38 4.51 15.53 -10.94
N LYS A 39 5.14 15.99 -12.00
CA LYS A 39 4.50 16.09 -13.31
C LYS A 39 4.33 14.70 -13.90
N GLY A 40 3.24 14.47 -14.63
CA GLY A 40 3.06 13.25 -15.40
C GLY A 40 4.17 13.09 -16.44
N LEU A 41 4.54 11.84 -16.73
CA LEU A 41 5.46 11.54 -17.83
C LEU A 41 4.76 11.80 -19.16
N ALA A 42 5.45 12.43 -20.12
CA ALA A 42 4.93 12.64 -21.46
C ALA A 42 5.01 11.37 -22.32
N ASN A 43 6.07 10.59 -22.14
CA ASN A 43 6.36 9.32 -22.81
C ASN A 43 7.23 8.44 -21.93
N LEU A 44 7.40 7.18 -22.31
CA LEU A 44 8.45 6.31 -21.76
C LEU A 44 9.67 6.33 -22.67
N PRO A 45 10.89 6.20 -22.13
CA PRO A 45 12.08 6.05 -22.97
C PRO A 45 12.05 4.71 -23.72
N ASP A 46 12.48 4.68 -24.99
CA ASP A 46 12.57 3.45 -25.79
C ASP A 46 13.47 2.41 -25.14
N LYS A 47 14.54 2.84 -24.51
CA LYS A 47 15.48 2.00 -23.75
C LYS A 47 15.71 2.62 -22.39
N PRO A 48 14.99 2.16 -21.35
CA PRO A 48 15.15 2.68 -20.01
C PRO A 48 16.56 2.37 -19.48
N ARG A 49 17.18 3.35 -18.86
CA ARG A 49 18.50 3.20 -18.25
C ARG A 49 18.36 2.59 -16.87
N ILE A 50 19.01 1.47 -16.63
CA ILE A 50 19.19 0.93 -15.29
C ILE A 50 20.31 1.73 -14.61
N LEU A 51 19.97 2.43 -13.52
CA LEU A 51 20.95 3.19 -12.74
C LEU A 51 21.79 2.27 -11.86
N TRP A 52 21.10 1.33 -11.19
CA TRP A 52 21.72 0.30 -10.39
C TRP A 52 20.76 -0.89 -10.17
N GLN A 53 21.32 -2.00 -9.76
CA GLN A 53 20.58 -3.20 -9.40
C GLN A 53 21.29 -3.93 -8.27
N VAL A 54 20.54 -4.36 -7.24
CA VAL A 54 21.08 -5.09 -6.09
C VAL A 54 20.28 -6.36 -5.83
N SER A 55 20.95 -7.44 -5.47
CA SER A 55 20.30 -8.68 -5.05
C SER A 55 19.75 -8.54 -3.64
N VAL A 56 18.51 -9.02 -3.43
CA VAL A 56 17.79 -8.96 -2.17
C VAL A 56 17.13 -10.31 -1.88
N GLY A 57 16.58 -10.50 -0.69
CA GLY A 57 15.88 -11.73 -0.34
C GLY A 57 14.48 -11.84 -0.94
N LYS A 58 13.87 -13.01 -0.75
CA LYS A 58 12.50 -13.30 -1.20
C LYS A 58 11.47 -12.43 -0.48
N GLY A 59 10.27 -12.35 -1.01
CA GLY A 59 9.14 -11.62 -0.42
C GLY A 59 8.45 -10.72 -1.42
N GLN A 60 7.18 -10.41 -1.13
CA GLN A 60 6.28 -9.62 -1.98
C GLN A 60 5.72 -8.42 -1.24
N GLY A 61 6.37 -7.95 -0.19
CA GLY A 61 6.09 -6.68 0.46
C GLY A 61 6.45 -5.53 -0.47
N GLY A 62 5.63 -4.49 -0.52
CA GLY A 62 5.95 -3.27 -1.25
C GLY A 62 7.22 -2.63 -0.70
N LEU A 63 7.80 -1.75 -1.49
CA LEU A 63 8.89 -0.87 -1.05
C LEU A 63 8.36 0.55 -0.88
N ILE A 64 9.09 1.33 -0.12
CA ILE A 64 8.80 2.75 0.14
C ILE A 64 10.09 3.54 0.04
N ILE A 65 9.97 4.84 -0.17
CA ILE A 65 11.12 5.75 -0.22
C ILE A 65 10.80 7.05 0.53
N ALA A 66 11.73 7.50 1.35
CA ALA A 66 11.73 8.82 1.94
C ALA A 66 13.16 9.27 2.22
N ASP A 67 13.42 10.54 2.03
CA ASP A 67 14.72 11.17 2.29
C ASP A 67 15.90 10.40 1.67
N GLY A 68 15.73 9.98 0.39
CA GLY A 68 16.76 9.22 -0.34
C GLY A 68 17.02 7.80 0.15
N LYS A 69 16.21 7.29 1.08
CA LYS A 69 16.32 5.92 1.62
C LYS A 69 15.14 5.07 1.16
N ILE A 70 15.44 3.94 0.56
CA ILE A 70 14.45 2.91 0.27
C ILE A 70 14.37 1.98 1.46
N VAL A 71 13.16 1.73 1.96
CA VAL A 71 12.89 0.70 2.95
C VAL A 71 12.07 -0.41 2.32
N MET A 72 12.49 -1.63 2.51
CA MET A 72 11.78 -2.82 2.03
C MET A 72 11.88 -3.96 3.03
N LEU A 73 11.00 -4.94 2.86
CA LEU A 73 11.04 -6.20 3.59
C LEU A 73 11.46 -7.34 2.66
N HIS A 74 12.29 -8.23 3.15
CA HIS A 74 12.67 -9.45 2.46
C HIS A 74 12.95 -10.59 3.46
N GLU A 75 13.04 -11.81 2.96
CA GLU A 75 13.42 -12.97 3.76
C GLU A 75 14.94 -13.13 3.76
N THR A 76 15.54 -13.31 4.94
CA THR A 76 16.94 -13.69 5.11
C THR A 76 17.06 -14.91 6.00
N MET A 77 18.20 -15.62 5.93
CA MET A 77 18.50 -16.74 6.82
C MET A 77 19.32 -16.26 8.02
N VAL A 78 18.78 -16.43 9.22
CA VAL A 78 19.46 -16.09 10.47
C VAL A 78 19.60 -17.34 11.33
N LYS A 79 20.82 -17.79 11.57
CA LYS A 79 21.11 -19.03 12.32
C LYS A 79 20.31 -20.22 11.83
N GLY A 80 20.18 -20.38 10.51
CA GLY A 80 19.46 -21.49 9.88
C GLY A 80 17.93 -21.35 9.85
N LYS A 81 17.36 -20.22 10.33
CA LYS A 81 15.91 -19.97 10.31
C LYS A 81 15.58 -18.86 9.32
N PRO A 82 14.50 -18.99 8.52
CA PRO A 82 14.03 -17.93 7.65
C PRO A 82 13.37 -16.81 8.48
N MET A 83 13.86 -15.59 8.34
CA MET A 83 13.39 -14.41 9.05
C MET A 83 12.91 -13.35 8.06
N GLU A 84 11.85 -12.66 8.41
CA GLU A 84 11.48 -11.40 7.76
C GLU A 84 12.36 -10.30 8.27
N THR A 85 13.05 -9.65 7.34
CA THR A 85 14.13 -8.69 7.60
C THR A 85 13.80 -7.36 6.95
N THR A 86 13.98 -6.28 7.69
CA THR A 86 13.91 -4.92 7.17
C THR A 86 15.26 -4.54 6.59
N ALA A 87 15.28 -4.08 5.34
CA ALA A 87 16.48 -3.51 4.70
C ALA A 87 16.26 -2.03 4.42
N VAL A 88 17.26 -1.21 4.71
CA VAL A 88 17.34 0.18 4.26
C VAL A 88 18.48 0.33 3.27
N ILE A 89 18.17 0.95 2.15
CA ILE A 89 19.02 1.00 0.96
C ILE A 89 19.13 2.45 0.52
N ASP A 90 20.35 2.89 0.18
CA ASP A 90 20.60 4.19 -0.43
C ASP A 90 19.99 4.21 -1.85
N ALA A 91 19.02 5.10 -2.06
CA ALA A 91 18.31 5.19 -3.34
C ALA A 91 19.21 5.65 -4.48
N SER A 92 20.30 6.34 -4.22
CA SER A 92 21.21 6.87 -5.25
C SER A 92 22.09 5.80 -5.89
N ASN A 93 22.42 4.75 -5.15
CA ASN A 93 23.44 3.77 -5.58
C ASN A 93 23.10 2.30 -5.28
N GLY A 94 22.00 2.02 -4.58
CA GLY A 94 21.58 0.67 -4.21
C GLY A 94 22.36 0.01 -3.08
N LYS A 95 23.21 0.75 -2.37
CA LYS A 95 23.96 0.22 -1.23
C LYS A 95 23.03 -0.07 -0.06
N ILE A 96 23.08 -1.30 0.48
CA ILE A 96 22.39 -1.64 1.72
C ILE A 96 23.09 -0.92 2.87
N LEU A 97 22.36 -0.05 3.57
CA LEU A 97 22.85 0.72 4.71
C LEU A 97 22.80 -0.10 5.99
N TRP A 98 21.70 -0.82 6.21
CA TRP A 98 21.55 -1.77 7.31
C TRP A 98 20.43 -2.77 7.01
N GLU A 99 20.46 -3.90 7.72
CA GLU A 99 19.45 -4.94 7.74
C GLU A 99 19.15 -5.38 9.17
N THR A 100 17.85 -5.53 9.50
CA THR A 100 17.43 -5.98 10.83
C THR A 100 16.33 -7.03 10.71
N PRO A 101 16.58 -8.29 11.12
CA PRO A 101 15.54 -9.31 11.27
C PRO A 101 14.57 -8.93 12.40
N PHE A 102 13.26 -9.08 12.18
CA PHE A 102 12.27 -8.69 13.19
C PHE A 102 11.20 -9.75 13.48
N ALA A 103 10.97 -10.69 12.56
CA ALA A 103 9.94 -11.74 12.71
C ALA A 103 10.35 -13.02 11.98
N GLU A 104 9.79 -14.16 12.40
CA GLU A 104 9.92 -15.41 11.66
C GLU A 104 9.13 -15.33 10.36
N SER A 105 9.74 -15.76 9.25
CA SER A 105 9.08 -15.88 7.96
C SER A 105 8.12 -17.07 7.94
N TRP A 106 7.13 -17.01 7.05
CA TRP A 106 6.17 -18.07 6.85
C TRP A 106 5.67 -18.16 5.42
N GLN A 107 5.29 -19.36 5.01
CA GLN A 107 4.81 -19.65 3.69
C GLN A 107 3.60 -20.58 3.76
N TYR A 108 2.45 -20.13 3.24
CA TYR A 108 1.24 -20.96 3.14
C TYR A 108 1.37 -22.00 2.03
N SER A 109 1.88 -21.61 0.88
CA SER A 109 2.05 -22.49 -0.27
C SER A 109 3.21 -22.02 -1.16
N ASN A 110 3.80 -22.95 -1.91
CA ASN A 110 4.86 -22.64 -2.88
C ASN A 110 4.37 -21.72 -4.01
N GLN A 111 3.04 -21.60 -4.20
CA GLN A 111 2.47 -20.81 -5.29
C GLN A 111 2.83 -19.32 -5.21
N TYR A 112 2.95 -18.75 -4.02
CA TYR A 112 3.19 -17.32 -3.83
C TYR A 112 4.51 -17.01 -3.11
N GLY A 113 5.30 -18.03 -2.82
CA GLY A 113 6.56 -17.91 -2.10
C GLY A 113 6.40 -17.52 -0.61
N PRO A 114 7.51 -17.40 0.13
CA PRO A 114 7.51 -17.00 1.52
C PRO A 114 7.13 -15.52 1.70
N GLY A 115 6.71 -15.11 2.90
CA GLY A 115 6.58 -13.70 3.30
C GLY A 115 7.91 -12.99 3.25
N PRO A 116 8.03 -11.67 3.49
CA PRO A 116 7.00 -10.71 3.85
C PRO A 116 6.08 -10.29 2.69
N ARG A 117 4.93 -9.68 3.06
CA ARG A 117 3.88 -9.27 2.08
C ARG A 117 3.34 -7.87 2.31
N VAL A 118 3.76 -7.19 3.37
CA VAL A 118 3.31 -5.85 3.76
C VAL A 118 4.35 -4.82 3.34
N ALA A 119 3.90 -3.69 2.81
CA ALA A 119 4.78 -2.55 2.64
C ALA A 119 5.14 -1.97 4.02
N PRO A 120 6.41 -1.66 4.28
CA PRO A 120 6.80 -0.92 5.47
C PRO A 120 6.24 0.50 5.45
N MET A 121 6.46 1.27 6.52
CA MET A 121 6.09 2.68 6.60
C MET A 121 7.17 3.46 7.32
N ILE A 122 7.49 4.65 6.82
CA ILE A 122 8.38 5.64 7.44
C ILE A 122 7.53 6.76 8.02
N ASP A 123 7.87 7.19 9.25
CA ASP A 123 7.26 8.34 9.92
C ASP A 123 8.35 9.03 10.76
N GLY A 124 8.97 10.07 10.22
CA GLY A 124 10.21 10.67 10.78
C GLY A 124 11.36 9.67 10.80
N ASP A 125 12.02 9.48 11.96
CA ASP A 125 13.05 8.44 12.13
C ASP A 125 12.49 7.05 12.49
N LEU A 126 11.17 6.86 12.43
CA LEU A 126 10.55 5.58 12.75
C LEU A 126 10.25 4.79 11.48
N VAL A 127 10.59 3.50 11.51
CA VAL A 127 10.19 2.53 10.49
C VAL A 127 9.26 1.51 11.14
N PHE A 128 8.03 1.46 10.66
CA PHE A 128 7.06 0.45 11.10
C PHE A 128 6.99 -0.70 10.09
N VAL A 129 7.08 -1.91 10.61
CA VAL A 129 7.08 -3.14 9.83
C VAL A 129 6.11 -4.15 10.42
N GLN A 130 5.46 -4.93 9.54
CA GLN A 130 4.53 -5.97 9.96
C GLN A 130 4.90 -7.30 9.31
N GLY A 131 5.09 -8.32 10.14
CA GLY A 131 5.34 -9.68 9.70
C GLY A 131 4.06 -10.46 9.44
N VAL A 132 4.14 -11.43 8.53
CA VAL A 132 2.98 -12.25 8.12
C VAL A 132 2.32 -13.02 9.26
N LYS A 133 3.09 -13.37 10.30
CA LYS A 133 2.59 -14.08 11.51
C LYS A 133 2.03 -13.12 12.58
N GLY A 134 1.79 -11.84 12.23
CA GLY A 134 1.19 -10.88 13.17
C GLY A 134 2.20 -10.34 14.19
N VAL A 135 3.36 -9.94 13.74
CA VAL A 135 4.32 -9.15 14.51
C VAL A 135 4.31 -7.73 13.94
N LEU A 136 4.05 -6.74 14.79
CA LEU A 136 4.23 -5.32 14.46
C LEU A 136 5.45 -4.81 15.20
N ALA A 137 6.39 -4.21 14.49
CA ALA A 137 7.62 -3.69 15.09
C ALA A 137 7.93 -2.27 14.62
N CYS A 138 8.65 -1.54 15.45
CA CYS A 138 9.19 -0.22 15.16
C CYS A 138 10.71 -0.26 15.27
N LEU A 139 11.39 0.28 14.25
CA LEU A 139 12.85 0.39 14.20
C LEU A 139 13.22 1.86 13.98
N SER A 140 14.44 2.23 14.35
CA SER A 140 15.05 3.51 13.96
C SER A 140 15.47 3.44 12.48
N LEU A 141 15.05 4.41 11.68
CA LEU A 141 15.45 4.55 10.27
C LEU A 141 16.96 4.81 10.15
N THR A 142 17.53 5.54 11.12
CA THR A 142 18.95 5.92 11.12
C THR A 142 19.88 4.71 11.23
N ASN A 143 19.57 3.71 12.08
CA ASN A 143 20.52 2.64 12.41
C ASN A 143 19.92 1.22 12.51
N GLY A 144 18.64 1.06 12.22
CA GLY A 144 17.98 -0.24 12.26
C GLY A 144 17.74 -0.83 13.65
N LYS A 145 17.98 -0.06 14.73
CA LYS A 145 17.74 -0.52 16.09
C LYS A 145 16.25 -0.82 16.30
N LEU A 146 15.95 -2.01 16.78
CA LEU A 146 14.59 -2.36 17.18
C LEU A 146 14.22 -1.57 18.45
N LEU A 147 13.20 -0.72 18.35
CA LEU A 147 12.71 0.12 19.44
C LEU A 147 11.66 -0.61 20.27
N TRP A 148 10.68 -1.23 19.59
CA TRP A 148 9.69 -2.10 20.21
C TRP A 148 9.12 -3.11 19.20
N SER A 149 8.55 -4.19 19.72
CA SER A 149 7.86 -5.21 18.95
C SER A 149 6.65 -5.72 19.71
N LYS A 150 5.54 -6.01 18.99
CA LYS A 150 4.30 -6.55 19.50
C LYS A 150 3.85 -7.75 18.69
N SER A 151 3.45 -8.80 19.36
CA SER A 151 2.79 -9.95 18.76
C SER A 151 1.27 -9.78 18.89
N TYR A 152 0.55 -9.85 17.78
CA TYR A 152 -0.90 -9.74 17.79
C TYR A 152 -1.56 -10.82 18.65
N GLU A 153 -1.04 -12.03 18.61
CA GLU A 153 -1.54 -13.13 19.42
C GLU A 153 -1.21 -12.95 20.91
N LYS A 154 0.07 -12.73 21.25
CA LYS A 154 0.53 -12.69 22.65
C LYS A 154 0.10 -11.41 23.38
N ASP A 155 0.20 -10.24 22.71
CA ASP A 155 -0.05 -8.95 23.33
C ASP A 155 -1.52 -8.52 23.26
N PHE A 156 -2.30 -9.01 22.26
CA PHE A 156 -3.68 -8.55 22.06
C PHE A 156 -4.72 -9.67 22.06
N GLY A 157 -4.32 -10.93 22.12
CA GLY A 157 -5.20 -12.08 22.03
C GLY A 157 -5.74 -12.34 20.62
N ALA A 158 -5.15 -11.70 19.60
CA ALA A 158 -5.54 -11.86 18.21
C ALA A 158 -4.88 -13.10 17.62
N LYS A 159 -5.49 -14.26 17.77
CA LYS A 159 -4.97 -15.54 17.27
C LYS A 159 -4.79 -15.48 15.75
N TRP A 160 -3.61 -15.81 15.30
CA TRP A 160 -3.33 -15.99 13.89
C TRP A 160 -3.81 -17.36 13.42
N PHE A 161 -4.58 -17.37 12.32
CA PHE A 161 -5.06 -18.60 11.68
C PHE A 161 -4.35 -18.82 10.36
N GLY A 162 -3.26 -19.50 10.35
CA GLY A 162 -2.57 -19.95 9.14
C GLY A 162 -3.36 -21.00 8.33
N GLY A 163 -4.57 -21.33 8.76
CA GLY A 163 -5.47 -22.32 8.18
C GLY A 163 -6.90 -21.77 8.04
N ASN A 164 -7.89 -22.51 8.47
CA ASN A 164 -9.30 -22.14 8.39
C ASN A 164 -9.72 -21.23 9.55
N ALA A 165 -10.16 -20.02 9.26
CA ALA A 165 -10.76 -19.14 10.24
C ALA A 165 -12.23 -19.56 10.49
N PRO A 166 -12.69 -19.66 11.74
CA PRO A 166 -14.10 -19.91 12.05
C PRO A 166 -15.02 -18.86 11.39
N GLY A 167 -16.13 -19.30 10.80
CA GLY A 167 -17.09 -18.40 10.15
C GLY A 167 -16.72 -17.91 8.74
N SER A 168 -15.56 -18.26 8.22
CA SER A 168 -15.25 -18.09 6.80
C SER A 168 -15.82 -19.26 5.99
N SER A 169 -16.19 -19.04 4.74
CA SER A 169 -16.74 -20.07 3.84
C SER A 169 -15.70 -21.13 3.43
N GLY A 170 -15.10 -21.82 4.39
CA GLY A 170 -14.13 -22.90 4.21
C GLY A 170 -12.68 -22.49 3.90
N THR A 171 -12.40 -21.20 3.83
CA THR A 171 -11.04 -20.67 3.60
C THR A 171 -10.70 -19.55 4.55
N ALA A 172 -9.53 -19.63 5.15
CA ALA A 172 -9.09 -18.66 6.14
C ALA A 172 -8.83 -17.28 5.52
N ALA A 173 -9.40 -16.25 6.09
CA ALA A 173 -9.11 -14.87 5.73
C ALA A 173 -7.61 -14.55 5.85
N SER A 174 -6.94 -15.12 6.83
CA SER A 174 -5.52 -14.88 7.13
C SER A 174 -4.56 -15.99 6.65
N ARG A 175 -4.99 -16.88 5.76
CA ARG A 175 -4.13 -18.01 5.31
C ARG A 175 -2.80 -17.59 4.68
N HIS A 176 -2.71 -16.37 4.16
CA HIS A 176 -1.48 -15.78 3.64
C HIS A 176 -0.81 -14.82 4.63
N GLY A 177 -1.25 -14.82 5.87
CA GLY A 177 -0.75 -13.96 6.94
C GLY A 177 -1.48 -12.62 7.07
N ASN A 178 -1.04 -11.81 8.02
CA ASN A 178 -1.54 -10.45 8.24
C ASN A 178 -0.88 -9.51 7.22
N ASN A 179 -1.60 -9.15 6.16
CA ASN A 179 -1.05 -8.43 5.01
C ASN A 179 -1.61 -7.01 4.85
N GLY A 180 -2.58 -6.59 5.66
CA GLY A 180 -3.12 -5.24 5.62
C GLY A 180 -2.11 -4.22 6.19
N PRO A 181 -1.55 -3.30 5.36
CA PRO A 181 -0.63 -2.30 5.87
C PRO A 181 -1.24 -1.42 6.97
N PRO A 182 -0.54 -1.21 8.11
CA PRO A 182 -0.97 -0.31 9.16
C PRO A 182 -0.97 1.15 8.67
N VAL A 183 -1.56 2.05 9.48
CA VAL A 183 -1.57 3.49 9.22
C VAL A 183 -1.24 4.25 10.49
N THR A 184 -0.57 5.41 10.37
CA THR A 184 -0.26 6.30 11.51
C THR A 184 -1.02 7.61 11.44
N ASP A 185 -1.08 8.26 12.59
CA ASP A 185 -1.27 9.70 12.71
C ASP A 185 -0.12 10.32 13.52
N ASP A 186 -0.30 11.53 14.03
CA ASP A 186 0.77 12.23 14.76
C ASP A 186 1.30 11.46 15.97
N LYS A 187 0.44 10.72 16.68
CA LYS A 187 0.77 10.04 17.95
C LYS A 187 0.66 8.53 17.90
N TYR A 188 -0.21 8.00 17.03
CA TYR A 188 -0.63 6.61 17.11
C TYR A 188 -0.37 5.85 15.81
N ILE A 189 -0.23 4.53 15.95
CA ILE A 189 -0.27 3.58 14.85
C ILE A 189 -1.48 2.67 15.03
N TYR A 190 -2.20 2.46 13.93
CA TYR A 190 -3.37 1.59 13.87
C TYR A 190 -3.05 0.37 13.02
N ALA A 191 -3.36 -0.82 13.51
CA ALA A 191 -3.04 -2.05 12.82
C ALA A 191 -4.20 -3.07 12.87
N ALA A 192 -4.43 -3.73 11.75
CA ALA A 192 -5.44 -4.78 11.62
C ALA A 192 -4.92 -6.09 12.22
N ALA A 193 -5.03 -6.25 13.54
CA ALA A 193 -4.57 -7.44 14.23
C ALA A 193 -5.44 -8.68 13.92
N GLY A 194 -6.75 -8.48 13.67
CA GLY A 194 -7.63 -9.51 13.14
C GLY A 194 -8.15 -10.50 14.16
N GLY A 195 -8.07 -10.19 15.43
CA GLY A 195 -8.67 -10.99 16.49
C GLY A 195 -10.17 -10.78 16.61
N HIS A 196 -10.94 -11.87 16.70
CA HIS A 196 -12.39 -11.84 16.79
C HIS A 196 -12.94 -11.62 18.21
N GLU A 197 -12.05 -11.48 19.20
CA GLU A 197 -12.41 -11.24 20.61
C GLU A 197 -11.97 -9.82 21.03
N GLY A 198 -12.54 -8.81 20.38
CA GLY A 198 -12.27 -7.41 20.67
C GLY A 198 -10.93 -6.88 20.14
N ALA A 199 -10.29 -7.57 19.21
CA ALA A 199 -8.97 -7.21 18.70
C ALA A 199 -8.86 -7.27 17.17
N SER A 200 -9.93 -6.91 16.44
CA SER A 200 -9.85 -6.76 14.98
C SER A 200 -8.88 -5.65 14.60
N LEU A 201 -8.99 -4.52 15.29
CA LEU A 201 -8.18 -3.32 15.11
C LEU A 201 -7.54 -2.93 16.44
N VAL A 202 -6.27 -2.59 16.43
CA VAL A 202 -5.52 -2.09 17.59
C VAL A 202 -4.95 -0.71 17.31
N CYS A 203 -4.88 0.13 18.36
CA CYS A 203 -4.22 1.43 18.35
C CYS A 203 -3.10 1.42 19.38
N LEU A 204 -1.89 1.76 18.95
CA LEU A 204 -0.72 1.81 19.81
C LEU A 204 -0.10 3.22 19.76
N GLU A 205 0.56 3.62 20.82
CA GLU A 205 1.44 4.78 20.81
C GLU A 205 2.67 4.49 19.93
N LYS A 206 2.97 5.36 18.96
CA LYS A 206 4.04 5.14 17.97
C LYS A 206 5.41 4.91 18.59
N LEU A 207 5.76 5.70 19.61
CA LEU A 207 7.11 5.72 20.19
C LEU A 207 7.40 4.52 21.07
N THR A 208 6.40 3.99 21.78
CA THR A 208 6.55 2.98 22.82
C THR A 208 5.92 1.63 22.50
N GLY A 209 5.02 1.58 21.53
CA GLY A 209 4.20 0.41 21.25
C GLY A 209 3.16 0.12 22.35
N LYS A 210 2.90 1.07 23.26
CA LYS A 210 1.89 0.91 24.32
C LYS A 210 0.50 0.83 23.72
N LEU A 211 -0.28 -0.17 24.11
CA LEU A 211 -1.68 -0.31 23.71
C LEU A 211 -2.51 0.84 24.29
N ILE A 212 -3.23 1.55 23.42
CA ILE A 212 -4.17 2.62 23.78
C ILE A 212 -5.59 2.05 23.83
N TRP A 213 -6.00 1.37 22.77
CA TRP A 213 -7.27 0.64 22.70
C TRP A 213 -7.21 -0.49 21.67
N LYS A 214 -8.11 -1.45 21.80
CA LYS A 214 -8.40 -2.47 20.81
C LYS A 214 -9.92 -2.58 20.63
N SER A 215 -10.36 -2.95 19.42
CA SER A 215 -11.79 -2.98 19.07
C SER A 215 -12.10 -3.95 17.95
N GLY A 216 -13.38 -4.32 17.84
CA GLY A 216 -13.95 -5.13 16.76
C GLY A 216 -13.81 -6.63 16.96
N ASN A 217 -14.72 -7.37 16.29
CA ASN A 217 -14.85 -8.83 16.44
C ASN A 217 -14.75 -9.56 15.10
N ASP A 218 -14.24 -8.92 14.06
CA ASP A 218 -14.05 -9.52 12.74
C ASP A 218 -12.60 -9.95 12.54
N TYR A 219 -12.38 -11.04 11.81
CA TYR A 219 -11.05 -11.38 11.33
C TYR A 219 -10.54 -10.34 10.33
N ALA A 220 -9.24 -10.08 10.33
CA ALA A 220 -8.61 -9.23 9.32
C ALA A 220 -8.75 -9.86 7.92
N ALA A 221 -8.83 -8.98 6.93
CA ALA A 221 -8.58 -9.33 5.54
C ALA A 221 -7.16 -8.88 5.13
N TYR A 222 -6.94 -8.61 3.85
CA TYR A 222 -5.62 -8.22 3.34
C TYR A 222 -5.55 -6.75 2.92
N ALA A 223 -6.68 -6.04 2.99
CA ALA A 223 -6.78 -4.63 2.62
C ALA A 223 -5.99 -3.74 3.58
N GLY A 224 -5.34 -2.72 3.04
CA GLY A 224 -4.71 -1.68 3.85
C GLY A 224 -5.74 -0.86 4.62
N LEU A 225 -5.36 -0.40 5.81
CA LEU A 225 -6.16 0.54 6.58
C LEU A 225 -6.13 1.92 5.91
N MET A 226 -7.23 2.67 6.05
CA MET A 226 -7.28 4.08 5.70
C MET A 226 -7.62 4.91 6.93
N LEU A 227 -6.99 6.07 7.07
CA LEU A 227 -7.29 7.06 8.10
C LEU A 227 -7.76 8.33 7.43
N GLY A 228 -8.88 8.86 7.87
CA GLY A 228 -9.45 10.09 7.32
C GLY A 228 -10.56 10.66 8.16
N GLU A 229 -11.00 11.85 7.83
CA GLU A 229 -12.18 12.48 8.42
C GLU A 229 -13.39 12.16 7.53
N LEU A 230 -14.43 11.56 8.12
CA LEU A 230 -15.69 11.24 7.44
C LEU A 230 -16.84 11.75 8.31
N ALA A 231 -17.72 12.56 7.74
CA ALA A 231 -18.82 13.23 8.43
C ALA A 231 -18.37 13.94 9.73
N GLY A 232 -17.21 14.64 9.66
CA GLY A 232 -16.63 15.41 10.75
C GLY A 232 -16.08 14.59 11.92
N VAL A 233 -15.69 13.33 11.66
CA VAL A 233 -15.04 12.47 12.67
C VAL A 233 -13.82 11.80 12.08
N LYS A 234 -12.66 11.94 12.73
CA LYS A 234 -11.44 11.20 12.37
C LYS A 234 -11.63 9.72 12.69
N GLN A 235 -11.49 8.87 11.70
CA GLN A 235 -11.74 7.43 11.83
C GLN A 235 -10.79 6.59 10.99
N VAL A 236 -10.57 5.37 11.46
CA VAL A 236 -9.88 4.32 10.72
C VAL A 236 -10.93 3.51 9.98
N VAL A 237 -10.79 3.42 8.67
CA VAL A 237 -11.61 2.54 7.82
C VAL A 237 -10.85 1.25 7.60
N MET A 238 -11.48 0.15 7.97
CA MET A 238 -10.94 -1.21 7.86
C MET A 238 -11.89 -2.09 7.04
N VAL A 239 -11.35 -2.81 6.06
CA VAL A 239 -12.07 -3.91 5.41
C VAL A 239 -11.64 -5.20 6.08
N THR A 240 -12.61 -5.86 6.70
CA THR A 240 -12.43 -7.14 7.40
C THR A 240 -12.74 -8.32 6.46
N ALA A 241 -12.67 -9.53 6.98
CA ALA A 241 -13.05 -10.74 6.27
C ALA A 241 -14.50 -10.69 5.71
N VAL A 242 -15.40 -9.96 6.38
CA VAL A 242 -16.84 -9.98 6.09
C VAL A 242 -17.51 -8.61 6.03
N ASN A 243 -16.85 -7.54 6.50
CA ASN A 243 -17.40 -6.19 6.56
C ASN A 243 -16.38 -5.12 6.12
N MET A 244 -16.87 -3.93 5.80
CA MET A 244 -16.13 -2.69 5.83
C MET A 244 -16.66 -1.85 6.99
N LYS A 245 -15.79 -1.35 7.85
CA LYS A 245 -16.15 -0.66 9.10
C LYS A 245 -15.37 0.63 9.29
N GLY A 246 -16.00 1.62 9.89
CA GLY A 246 -15.36 2.82 10.40
C GLY A 246 -15.25 2.79 11.92
N TYR A 247 -14.03 2.97 12.44
CA TYR A 247 -13.74 3.06 13.87
C TYR A 247 -13.27 4.46 14.22
N ARG A 248 -13.83 5.07 15.26
CA ARG A 248 -13.36 6.37 15.74
C ARG A 248 -11.90 6.27 16.20
N ALA A 249 -11.04 7.09 15.61
CA ALA A 249 -9.60 7.01 15.87
C ALA A 249 -9.24 7.23 17.35
N LYS A 250 -10.00 8.08 18.06
CA LYS A 250 -9.75 8.45 19.46
C LYS A 250 -9.85 7.26 20.44
N ASP A 251 -10.82 6.37 20.24
CA ASP A 251 -11.20 5.35 21.25
C ASP A 251 -11.63 4.00 20.67
N GLY A 252 -11.55 3.81 19.38
CA GLY A 252 -11.86 2.54 18.73
C GLY A 252 -13.36 2.22 18.63
N ARG A 253 -14.27 3.15 19.00
CA ARG A 253 -15.71 2.91 18.87
C ARG A 253 -16.07 2.68 17.42
N GLU A 254 -16.76 1.58 17.12
CA GLU A 254 -17.36 1.32 15.82
C GLU A 254 -18.45 2.36 15.54
N LEU A 255 -18.37 3.04 14.41
CA LEU A 255 -19.27 4.11 14.01
C LEU A 255 -20.30 3.63 12.99
N TRP A 256 -19.88 2.77 12.07
CA TRP A 256 -20.70 2.19 11.01
C TRP A 256 -20.09 0.90 10.49
N SER A 257 -20.91 0.08 9.87
CA SER A 257 -20.53 -1.21 9.27
C SER A 257 -21.33 -1.47 8.00
N VAL A 258 -20.66 -2.02 6.99
CA VAL A 258 -21.26 -2.41 5.70
C VAL A 258 -20.79 -3.82 5.33
N PRO A 259 -21.68 -4.76 5.01
CA PRO A 259 -21.27 -6.11 4.62
C PRO A 259 -20.45 -6.14 3.33
N VAL A 260 -19.30 -6.84 3.36
CA VAL A 260 -18.43 -7.11 2.21
C VAL A 260 -18.07 -8.60 2.22
N LYS A 261 -19.09 -9.45 2.04
CA LYS A 261 -18.92 -10.90 2.04
C LYS A 261 -18.38 -11.39 0.71
N THR A 262 -17.21 -11.99 0.71
CA THR A 262 -16.57 -12.51 -0.50
C THR A 262 -16.27 -13.99 -0.36
N GLY A 263 -16.18 -14.69 -1.49
CA GLY A 263 -15.67 -16.05 -1.51
C GLY A 263 -14.27 -16.12 -0.90
N ALA A 264 -14.04 -17.07 0.02
CA ALA A 264 -12.79 -17.23 0.75
C ALA A 264 -12.45 -16.08 1.71
N ALA A 265 -13.42 -15.22 2.08
CA ALA A 265 -13.20 -14.04 2.94
C ALA A 265 -12.03 -13.15 2.47
N ARG A 266 -11.81 -13.11 1.13
CA ARG A 266 -10.63 -12.51 0.51
C ARG A 266 -10.92 -11.09 0.04
N ASN A 267 -10.87 -10.13 0.97
CA ASN A 267 -10.94 -8.71 0.70
C ASN A 267 -9.52 -8.12 0.69
N ILE A 268 -9.04 -7.67 -0.47
CA ILE A 268 -7.64 -7.26 -0.67
C ILE A 268 -7.54 -5.78 -1.00
N VAL A 269 -8.52 -5.26 -1.74
CA VAL A 269 -8.51 -3.88 -2.24
C VAL A 269 -8.61 -2.90 -1.07
N THR A 270 -7.62 -2.02 -0.96
CA THR A 270 -7.63 -0.92 0.01
C THR A 270 -8.80 0.02 -0.30
N PRO A 271 -9.64 0.41 0.68
CA PRO A 271 -10.73 1.34 0.45
C PRO A 271 -10.20 2.71 -0.01
N ILE A 272 -10.97 3.39 -0.85
CA ILE A 272 -10.64 4.72 -1.36
C ILE A 272 -11.53 5.73 -0.66
N LEU A 273 -10.93 6.67 0.06
CA LEU A 273 -11.63 7.77 0.72
C LEU A 273 -11.64 9.01 -0.19
N HIS A 274 -12.79 9.64 -0.33
CA HIS A 274 -12.91 10.90 -1.07
C HIS A 274 -14.08 11.73 -0.50
N GLY A 275 -13.77 12.84 0.19
CA GLY A 275 -14.74 13.54 1.01
C GLY A 275 -15.38 12.57 2.00
N ASP A 276 -16.70 12.62 2.14
CA ASP A 276 -17.46 11.71 3.01
C ASP A 276 -17.80 10.35 2.36
N THR A 277 -17.16 9.99 1.27
CA THR A 277 -17.42 8.72 0.58
C THR A 277 -16.30 7.71 0.77
N VAL A 278 -16.67 6.44 0.81
CA VAL A 278 -15.77 5.30 0.85
C VAL A 278 -16.13 4.37 -0.31
N THR A 279 -15.16 4.13 -1.19
CA THR A 279 -15.32 3.19 -2.30
C THR A 279 -14.52 1.94 -2.04
N VAL A 280 -15.13 0.78 -2.23
CA VAL A 280 -14.48 -0.53 -2.10
C VAL A 280 -14.83 -1.40 -3.30
N ALA A 281 -13.91 -2.29 -3.65
CA ALA A 281 -14.08 -3.25 -4.73
C ALA A 281 -13.71 -4.66 -4.27
N SER A 282 -14.37 -5.66 -4.80
CA SER A 282 -14.00 -7.06 -4.61
C SER A 282 -14.42 -7.93 -5.80
N HIS A 283 -13.80 -9.10 -5.89
CA HIS A 283 -14.10 -10.07 -6.94
C HIS A 283 -15.50 -10.72 -6.83
N THR A 284 -16.21 -10.55 -5.71
CA THR A 284 -17.55 -11.12 -5.49
C THR A 284 -18.63 -10.06 -5.55
N VAL A 285 -18.51 -9.00 -4.72
CA VAL A 285 -19.60 -8.02 -4.56
C VAL A 285 -19.57 -6.90 -5.59
N GLY A 286 -18.52 -6.85 -6.44
CA GLY A 286 -18.31 -5.77 -7.39
C GLY A 286 -17.65 -4.56 -6.75
N THR A 287 -17.79 -3.41 -7.40
CA THR A 287 -17.32 -2.11 -6.91
C THR A 287 -18.51 -1.29 -6.45
N PHE A 288 -18.44 -0.72 -5.26
CA PHE A 288 -19.51 0.11 -4.73
C PHE A 288 -18.98 1.25 -3.87
N GLN A 289 -19.83 2.27 -3.71
CA GLN A 289 -19.53 3.44 -2.90
C GLN A 289 -20.63 3.64 -1.85
N VAL A 290 -20.19 3.94 -0.64
CA VAL A 290 -21.07 4.44 0.43
C VAL A 290 -20.72 5.88 0.77
N ARG A 291 -21.71 6.65 1.19
CA ARG A 291 -21.52 7.95 1.83
C ARG A 291 -21.73 7.80 3.33
N ILE A 292 -20.82 8.35 4.10
CA ILE A 292 -20.96 8.43 5.55
C ILE A 292 -21.65 9.76 5.89
N ARG A 293 -22.74 9.69 6.65
CA ARG A 293 -23.47 10.87 7.10
C ARG A 293 -23.90 10.75 8.56
N LYS A 294 -24.20 11.87 9.18
CA LYS A 294 -24.82 11.89 10.51
C LYS A 294 -26.32 11.69 10.38
N ASP A 295 -26.88 10.91 11.31
CA ASP A 295 -28.30 10.64 11.41
C ASP A 295 -28.66 10.45 12.90
N GLY A 296 -29.44 11.36 13.47
CA GLY A 296 -29.83 11.32 14.90
C GLY A 296 -28.65 11.17 15.87
N GLY A 297 -27.51 11.81 15.60
CA GLY A 297 -26.28 11.74 16.42
C GLY A 297 -25.42 10.50 16.19
N ARG A 298 -25.83 9.59 15.29
CA ARG A 298 -25.06 8.41 14.87
C ARG A 298 -24.49 8.62 13.46
N GLN A 299 -23.45 7.87 13.12
CA GLN A 299 -23.00 7.79 11.74
C GLN A 299 -23.65 6.59 11.05
N VAL A 300 -24.08 6.78 9.82
CA VAL A 300 -24.63 5.75 8.95
C VAL A 300 -23.91 5.74 7.63
N ALA A 301 -23.73 4.55 7.06
CA ALA A 301 -23.18 4.35 5.72
C ALA A 301 -24.35 4.09 4.76
N GLU A 302 -24.53 5.01 3.82
CA GLU A 302 -25.60 4.95 2.80
C GLU A 302 -24.99 4.58 1.45
N GLU A 303 -25.45 3.48 0.81
CA GLU A 303 -24.95 3.08 -0.50
C GLU A 303 -25.39 4.10 -1.55
N ARG A 304 -24.41 4.67 -2.25
CA ARG A 304 -24.64 5.63 -3.34
C ARG A 304 -24.87 4.93 -4.67
N TRP A 305 -24.02 3.96 -4.94
CA TRP A 305 -24.09 3.13 -6.13
C TRP A 305 -23.34 1.81 -5.94
N ARG A 306 -23.71 0.82 -6.74
CA ARG A 306 -23.03 -0.47 -6.86
C ARG A 306 -22.97 -0.93 -8.31
N ASN A 307 -21.76 -1.22 -8.79
CA ASN A 307 -21.55 -1.84 -10.08
C ASN A 307 -21.06 -3.29 -9.90
N LYS A 308 -21.97 -4.25 -10.07
CA LYS A 308 -21.70 -5.68 -9.90
C LYS A 308 -20.87 -6.29 -11.04
N SER A 309 -20.78 -5.61 -12.19
CA SER A 309 -19.98 -6.07 -13.34
C SER A 309 -18.53 -5.65 -13.27
N VAL A 310 -18.19 -4.59 -12.53
CA VAL A 310 -16.80 -4.16 -12.27
C VAL A 310 -16.31 -4.84 -11.00
N LYS A 311 -15.56 -5.90 -11.17
CA LYS A 311 -15.03 -6.75 -10.09
C LYS A 311 -13.52 -6.67 -10.06
N THR A 312 -12.95 -6.32 -8.93
CA THR A 312 -11.51 -6.22 -8.73
C THR A 312 -11.05 -7.28 -7.75
N ASN A 313 -9.95 -7.95 -8.05
CA ASN A 313 -9.43 -9.01 -7.20
C ASN A 313 -8.32 -8.52 -6.25
N ILE A 314 -7.23 -7.99 -6.81
CA ILE A 314 -6.02 -7.65 -6.03
C ILE A 314 -5.64 -6.18 -6.20
N THR A 315 -5.72 -5.64 -7.40
CA THR A 315 -5.30 -4.27 -7.71
C THR A 315 -6.19 -3.24 -7.02
N THR A 316 -5.60 -2.35 -6.22
CA THR A 316 -6.33 -1.18 -5.72
C THR A 316 -6.32 -0.10 -6.80
N PRO A 317 -7.49 0.38 -7.27
CA PRO A 317 -7.57 1.44 -8.26
C PRO A 317 -7.00 2.78 -7.77
N VAL A 318 -6.64 3.64 -8.70
CA VAL A 318 -6.23 5.03 -8.45
C VAL A 318 -7.37 5.96 -8.85
N LEU A 319 -7.65 6.97 -8.02
CA LEU A 319 -8.64 8.00 -8.30
C LEU A 319 -7.94 9.26 -8.85
N ILE A 320 -8.28 9.65 -10.07
CA ILE A 320 -7.83 10.91 -10.70
C ILE A 320 -9.06 11.57 -11.34
N ASP A 321 -9.27 12.83 -11.08
CA ASP A 321 -10.34 13.65 -11.69
C ASP A 321 -11.70 12.95 -11.72
N ASP A 322 -12.19 12.52 -10.56
CA ASP A 322 -13.45 11.79 -10.39
C ASP A 322 -13.55 10.46 -11.15
N HIS A 323 -12.44 9.87 -11.58
CA HIS A 323 -12.42 8.57 -12.26
C HIS A 323 -11.45 7.59 -11.61
N LEU A 324 -11.90 6.36 -11.45
CA LEU A 324 -11.10 5.24 -10.94
C LEU A 324 -10.46 4.49 -12.11
N TYR A 325 -9.15 4.26 -12.00
CA TYR A 325 -8.36 3.52 -12.97
C TYR A 325 -7.69 2.33 -12.31
N GLY A 326 -7.83 1.14 -12.89
CA GLY A 326 -7.25 -0.09 -12.35
C GLY A 326 -7.79 -1.33 -13.05
N LEU A 327 -7.51 -2.51 -12.51
CA LEU A 327 -8.11 -3.74 -13.03
C LEU A 327 -9.54 -3.89 -12.52
N GLY A 328 -10.42 -4.34 -13.41
CA GLY A 328 -11.81 -4.67 -13.07
C GLY A 328 -12.54 -5.21 -14.29
N SER A 329 -13.43 -6.15 -14.13
CA SER A 329 -14.15 -6.81 -15.23
C SER A 329 -13.32 -7.79 -16.08
N GLY A 330 -13.96 -8.32 -17.11
CA GLY A 330 -13.37 -9.28 -18.02
C GLY A 330 -13.09 -10.65 -17.42
N SER A 331 -12.46 -11.50 -18.20
CA SER A 331 -12.01 -12.81 -17.75
C SER A 331 -10.94 -12.67 -16.69
N LYS A 332 -11.09 -13.35 -15.55
CA LYS A 332 -10.16 -13.29 -14.40
C LYS A 332 -9.92 -11.90 -13.84
N TYR A 333 -10.81 -10.91 -14.15
CA TYR A 333 -10.70 -9.51 -13.69
C TYR A 333 -9.45 -8.79 -14.22
N CYS A 334 -9.00 -9.11 -15.42
CA CYS A 334 -7.76 -8.62 -16.03
C CYS A 334 -7.96 -7.51 -17.06
N ASP A 335 -9.16 -6.97 -17.22
CA ASP A 335 -9.38 -5.80 -18.05
C ASP A 335 -8.98 -4.55 -17.27
N PHE A 336 -8.20 -3.66 -17.87
CA PHE A 336 -7.93 -2.34 -17.30
C PHE A 336 -9.11 -1.42 -17.61
N ILE A 337 -9.62 -0.72 -16.60
CA ILE A 337 -10.87 0.02 -16.70
C ILE A 337 -10.71 1.48 -16.26
N CYS A 338 -11.64 2.31 -16.79
CA CYS A 338 -11.97 3.61 -16.23
C CYS A 338 -13.43 3.58 -15.76
N LEU A 339 -13.64 3.92 -14.49
CA LEU A 339 -14.96 3.95 -13.85
C LEU A 339 -15.22 5.37 -13.31
N ASN A 340 -16.39 5.94 -13.60
CA ASN A 340 -16.80 7.20 -12.99
C ASN A 340 -17.04 7.01 -11.49
N HIS A 341 -16.31 7.73 -10.66
CA HIS A 341 -16.34 7.58 -9.21
C HIS A 341 -17.65 8.08 -8.57
N LYS A 342 -18.33 9.05 -9.17
CA LYS A 342 -19.59 9.61 -8.64
C LYS A 342 -20.81 8.72 -8.92
N THR A 343 -20.79 7.98 -10.04
CA THR A 343 -21.94 7.22 -10.52
C THR A 343 -21.75 5.71 -10.58
N GLY A 344 -20.49 5.23 -10.51
CA GLY A 344 -20.16 3.82 -10.73
C GLY A 344 -20.28 3.36 -12.18
N GLN A 345 -20.44 4.27 -13.13
CA GLN A 345 -20.55 3.93 -14.55
C GLN A 345 -19.20 3.59 -15.15
N LEU A 346 -19.11 2.44 -15.80
CA LEU A 346 -17.94 2.05 -16.60
C LEU A 346 -17.83 2.97 -17.82
N ARG A 347 -16.70 3.63 -17.98
CA ARG A 347 -16.43 4.54 -19.11
C ARG A 347 -15.81 3.77 -20.28
N TRP A 348 -14.79 2.98 -20.01
CA TRP A 348 -14.16 2.09 -20.98
C TRP A 348 -13.47 0.93 -20.28
N SER A 349 -13.17 -0.12 -21.04
CA SER A 349 -12.46 -1.33 -20.61
C SER A 349 -11.48 -1.75 -21.70
N GLN A 350 -10.27 -2.10 -21.32
CA GLN A 350 -9.19 -2.53 -22.22
C GLN A 350 -8.66 -3.89 -21.78
N LYS A 351 -8.68 -4.86 -22.67
CA LYS A 351 -8.11 -6.20 -22.48
C LYS A 351 -6.58 -6.21 -22.62
N GLY A 352 -5.96 -7.30 -22.18
CA GLY A 352 -4.53 -7.57 -22.42
C GLY A 352 -3.61 -7.26 -21.25
N TYR A 353 -4.17 -7.06 -20.06
CA TYR A 353 -3.40 -6.92 -18.85
C TYR A 353 -3.19 -8.25 -18.10
N ASP A 354 -2.23 -8.26 -17.20
CA ASP A 354 -1.96 -9.38 -16.31
C ASP A 354 -3.04 -9.53 -15.22
N ASP A 355 -2.98 -10.63 -14.48
CA ASP A 355 -3.87 -10.91 -13.33
C ASP A 355 -3.67 -9.96 -12.14
N TYR A 356 -2.56 -9.24 -12.12
CA TYR A 356 -2.22 -8.17 -11.19
C TYR A 356 -1.44 -7.07 -11.89
N VAL A 357 -1.78 -5.83 -11.58
CA VAL A 357 -1.00 -4.65 -11.92
C VAL A 357 -0.89 -3.71 -10.72
N SER A 358 0.21 -3.00 -10.61
CA SER A 358 0.33 -1.82 -9.77
C SER A 358 0.06 -0.57 -10.61
N VAL A 359 -0.67 0.38 -10.07
CA VAL A 359 -0.99 1.64 -10.74
C VAL A 359 -0.47 2.80 -9.92
N ILE A 360 0.31 3.67 -10.55
CA ILE A 360 0.80 4.93 -9.98
C ILE A 360 0.22 6.07 -10.80
N GLY A 361 -0.54 6.96 -10.15
CA GLY A 361 -1.05 8.18 -10.74
C GLY A 361 0.01 9.28 -10.70
N MET A 362 0.19 10.01 -11.81
CA MET A 362 1.16 11.11 -11.94
C MET A 362 0.53 12.24 -12.75
N GLY A 363 0.02 13.27 -12.07
CA GLY A 363 -0.74 14.32 -12.75
C GLY A 363 -1.89 13.74 -13.57
N ASN A 364 -1.87 13.90 -14.88
CA ASN A 364 -2.87 13.39 -15.82
C ASN A 364 -2.46 12.08 -16.51
N THR A 365 -1.48 11.35 -15.98
CA THR A 365 -0.99 10.08 -16.51
C THR A 365 -1.00 8.97 -15.45
N LEU A 366 -0.95 7.73 -15.92
CA LEU A 366 -0.91 6.52 -15.11
C LEU A 366 0.29 5.68 -15.54
N LEU A 367 1.14 5.31 -14.60
CA LEU A 367 2.19 4.34 -14.81
C LEU A 367 1.68 2.98 -14.30
N VAL A 368 1.53 2.02 -15.18
CA VAL A 368 0.97 0.69 -14.90
C VAL A 368 2.06 -0.35 -15.02
N HIS A 369 2.40 -1.00 -13.90
CA HIS A 369 3.38 -2.08 -13.86
C HIS A 369 2.67 -3.43 -13.74
N GLY A 370 2.79 -4.26 -14.76
CA GLY A 370 2.19 -5.60 -14.83
C GLY A 370 2.98 -6.65 -14.06
N SER A 371 2.30 -7.69 -13.58
CA SER A 371 2.91 -8.79 -12.80
C SER A 371 3.99 -9.57 -13.56
N ARG A 372 4.00 -9.50 -14.90
CA ARG A 372 5.04 -10.11 -15.75
C ARG A 372 6.19 -9.16 -16.09
N GLY A 373 6.14 -7.93 -15.58
CA GLY A 373 7.21 -6.95 -15.71
C GLY A 373 7.04 -5.94 -16.84
N ALA A 374 5.91 -5.92 -17.54
CA ALA A 374 5.60 -4.87 -18.51
C ALA A 374 5.30 -3.55 -17.79
N LEU A 375 5.72 -2.43 -18.37
CA LEU A 375 5.44 -1.09 -17.90
C LEU A 375 4.67 -0.34 -18.99
N THR A 376 3.50 0.17 -18.67
CA THR A 376 2.65 0.92 -19.62
C THR A 376 2.38 2.31 -19.06
N LEU A 377 2.57 3.33 -19.89
CA LEU A 377 2.16 4.70 -19.59
C LEU A 377 0.84 5.00 -20.29
N LEU A 378 -0.14 5.47 -19.53
CA LEU A 378 -1.46 5.80 -20.05
C LEU A 378 -1.80 7.27 -19.75
N LYS A 379 -2.63 7.88 -20.59
CA LYS A 379 -3.31 9.11 -20.25
C LYS A 379 -4.50 8.80 -19.33
N ALA A 380 -4.59 9.50 -18.21
CA ALA A 380 -5.74 9.43 -17.30
C ALA A 380 -6.90 10.24 -17.90
N THR A 381 -7.75 9.61 -18.71
CA THR A 381 -8.89 10.25 -19.38
C THR A 381 -10.10 9.33 -19.43
N PRO A 382 -11.32 9.82 -19.16
CA PRO A 382 -12.54 9.04 -19.24
C PRO A 382 -13.07 8.82 -20.66
N GLY A 383 -12.51 9.52 -21.67
CA GLY A 383 -13.01 9.45 -23.05
C GLY A 383 -12.77 8.11 -23.71
N LYS A 384 -11.52 7.64 -23.70
CA LYS A 384 -11.12 6.34 -24.24
C LYS A 384 -9.78 5.91 -23.65
N TYR A 385 -9.48 4.60 -23.73
CA TYR A 385 -8.14 4.10 -23.45
C TYR A 385 -7.12 4.75 -24.36
N THR A 386 -6.07 5.32 -23.80
CA THR A 386 -5.01 6.00 -24.55
C THR A 386 -3.66 5.64 -23.98
N GLU A 387 -2.92 4.79 -24.70
CA GLU A 387 -1.55 4.40 -24.37
C GLU A 387 -0.58 5.45 -24.93
N LEU A 388 0.35 5.90 -24.08
CA LEU A 388 1.39 6.88 -24.41
C LEU A 388 2.75 6.23 -24.64
N GLY A 389 2.93 4.99 -24.15
CA GLY A 389 4.14 4.20 -24.33
C GLY A 389 4.10 2.90 -23.54
N ARG A 390 4.94 1.94 -23.97
CA ARG A 390 5.06 0.64 -23.32
C ARG A 390 6.49 0.13 -23.37
N ILE A 391 6.93 -0.48 -22.29
CA ILE A 391 8.15 -1.26 -22.20
C ILE A 391 7.73 -2.68 -21.85
N GLU A 392 7.93 -3.63 -22.74
CA GLU A 392 7.43 -5.00 -22.58
C GLU A 392 8.08 -5.75 -21.41
N LYS A 393 9.30 -5.36 -21.03
CA LYS A 393 10.04 -6.02 -19.96
C LYS A 393 10.91 -5.03 -19.19
N ALA A 394 10.29 -4.26 -18.31
CA ALA A 394 10.98 -3.36 -17.40
C ALA A 394 11.56 -4.08 -16.17
N SER A 395 10.95 -5.23 -15.78
CA SER A 395 11.40 -6.06 -14.66
C SER A 395 11.14 -7.54 -14.92
N GLN A 396 11.55 -8.41 -14.00
CA GLN A 396 11.07 -9.78 -13.93
C GLN A 396 9.67 -9.82 -13.26
N LYS A 397 9.12 -11.04 -13.08
CA LYS A 397 7.82 -11.22 -12.44
C LYS A 397 7.79 -10.63 -11.03
N SER A 398 6.77 -9.85 -10.75
CA SER A 398 6.60 -9.16 -9.46
C SER A 398 5.14 -8.92 -9.11
N TRP A 399 4.83 -9.05 -7.83
CA TRP A 399 3.59 -8.50 -7.22
C TRP A 399 3.90 -7.38 -6.24
N ASN A 400 5.17 -6.95 -6.15
CA ASN A 400 5.53 -5.80 -5.36
C ASN A 400 5.01 -4.52 -6.02
N HIS A 401 4.42 -3.64 -5.24
CA HIS A 401 4.07 -2.30 -5.72
C HIS A 401 5.37 -1.51 -5.93
N PRO A 402 5.66 -1.03 -7.14
CA PRO A 402 6.83 -0.20 -7.39
C PRO A 402 6.65 1.18 -6.78
N VAL A 403 7.74 1.93 -6.67
CA VAL A 403 7.74 3.32 -6.27
C VAL A 403 8.35 4.18 -7.37
N TYR A 404 7.72 5.29 -7.68
CA TYR A 404 8.25 6.31 -8.56
C TYR A 404 8.59 7.56 -7.75
N SER A 405 9.83 8.04 -7.89
CA SER A 405 10.31 9.23 -7.18
C SER A 405 11.43 9.90 -7.98
N GLY A 406 11.28 11.19 -8.27
CA GLY A 406 12.31 12.00 -8.90
C GLY A 406 12.74 11.50 -10.29
N GLY A 407 11.83 11.01 -11.13
CA GLY A 407 12.15 10.47 -12.45
C GLY A 407 12.64 9.03 -12.47
N VAL A 408 12.75 8.39 -11.31
CA VAL A 408 13.25 7.01 -11.17
C VAL A 408 12.14 6.07 -10.68
N LEU A 409 11.99 4.95 -11.34
CA LEU A 409 11.13 3.84 -10.92
C LEU A 409 11.97 2.80 -10.18
N TYR A 410 11.60 2.50 -8.95
CA TYR A 410 12.20 1.44 -8.13
C TYR A 410 11.28 0.22 -8.15
N VAL A 411 11.78 -0.90 -8.66
CA VAL A 411 11.03 -2.15 -8.78
C VAL A 411 11.77 -3.28 -8.08
N LYS A 412 11.08 -3.96 -7.18
CA LYS A 412 11.55 -5.25 -6.64
C LYS A 412 10.86 -6.38 -7.38
N ASP A 413 11.61 -7.25 -8.00
CA ASP A 413 11.11 -8.51 -8.55
C ASP A 413 11.16 -9.64 -7.50
N GLY A 414 10.71 -10.84 -7.84
CA GLY A 414 10.83 -11.99 -6.94
C GLY A 414 9.55 -12.78 -6.71
N LEU A 415 8.60 -12.76 -7.65
CA LEU A 415 7.50 -13.71 -7.63
C LEU A 415 7.98 -15.08 -8.11
N ARG A 416 8.00 -16.08 -7.24
CA ARG A 416 8.43 -17.47 -7.49
C ARG A 416 9.90 -17.55 -7.98
N ASP A 417 10.06 -17.56 -9.32
CA ASP A 417 11.32 -17.74 -10.06
C ASP A 417 11.98 -16.38 -10.40
N GLY A 418 11.46 -15.29 -9.87
CA GLY A 418 12.03 -13.96 -10.07
C GLY A 418 13.42 -13.88 -9.43
N GLY A 419 14.30 -13.08 -10.01
CA GLY A 419 15.69 -12.99 -9.62
C GLY A 419 15.96 -12.36 -8.24
N ASN A 420 14.90 -11.99 -7.48
CA ASN A 420 14.98 -11.30 -6.20
C ASN A 420 15.95 -10.11 -6.26
N LYS A 421 15.68 -9.20 -7.18
CA LYS A 421 16.48 -7.99 -7.36
C LYS A 421 15.63 -6.75 -7.09
N LEU A 422 16.27 -5.74 -6.54
CA LEU A 422 15.77 -4.37 -6.52
C LEU A 422 16.51 -3.60 -7.61
N THR A 423 15.76 -2.95 -8.49
CA THR A 423 16.29 -2.24 -9.66
C THR A 423 15.80 -0.80 -9.65
N ALA A 424 16.70 0.16 -9.86
CA ALA A 424 16.39 1.56 -10.12
C ALA A 424 16.45 1.81 -11.63
N ILE A 425 15.35 2.29 -12.19
CA ILE A 425 15.14 2.49 -13.63
C ILE A 425 14.86 3.97 -13.86
N GLN A 426 15.71 4.64 -14.60
CA GLN A 426 15.48 6.03 -15.00
C GLN A 426 14.41 6.08 -16.10
N LEU A 427 13.34 6.83 -15.86
CA LEU A 427 12.24 7.04 -16.80
C LEU A 427 12.20 8.48 -17.33
N GLN A 428 12.91 9.42 -16.67
CA GLN A 428 12.95 10.82 -17.03
C GLN A 428 14.35 11.40 -16.88
#